data_923b6b2c2d502680bcc304009c2f7b5b
#
_entry.id   923b6b2c2d502680bcc304009c2f7b5b
#
_cell.length_a   1.000
_cell.length_b   1.000
_cell.length_c   1.000
_cell.angle_alpha   90.00
_cell.angle_beta   90.00
_cell.angle_gamma   90.00
#
_symmetry.space_group_name_H-M   'P 1'
#
loop_
_entity.id
_entity.type
_entity.pdbx_description
1 polymer ?
#
loop_
_entity_poly.entity_id
_entity_poly.type
_entity_poly.pdbx_seq_one_letter_code
_entity_poly.pdbx_strand_id
1 'polypeptide(L)'
;MGKIIQTLAICCLWVYSSASAGTFVDDFEDGVANGWRRVSGDWRVADGNYTLAKLVADVDKPVISVLDSPWKVADGIITVTFSFDKAAKGSERPIIFFRLKDDLKGYAFEFHGKEKWMTMGKIEDGKFAAMRGDKTDGIVIRKPVTIRIELQGNVFLVFYNGVPRLRVGDIKSQFKTGRIGLGARNANTPIHFEEIKIEADGVTQFAPDLRPVQPQNRLADTWARLKQDRDDSE
;
A
#
# COMPACT_ATOMS: atom_id res chain seq x y z
N MET A 1 13.65 -74.04 5.81
CA MET A 1 13.17 -72.97 6.73
C MET A 1 13.55 -71.60 6.15
N GLY A 2 12.67 -71.06 5.34
CA GLY A 2 12.91 -69.73 4.73
C GLY A 2 12.23 -68.66 5.56
N LYS A 3 12.97 -67.62 6.01
CA LYS A 3 12.43 -66.45 6.70
C LYS A 3 12.00 -65.43 5.67
N ILE A 4 10.70 -65.16 5.59
CA ILE A 4 10.13 -64.07 4.83
C ILE A 4 10.29 -62.78 5.65
N ILE A 5 11.12 -61.83 5.20
CA ILE A 5 11.24 -60.50 5.76
C ILE A 5 10.19 -59.63 5.06
N GLN A 6 9.11 -59.31 5.76
CA GLN A 6 8.13 -58.31 5.31
C GLN A 6 8.69 -56.92 5.56
N THR A 7 9.07 -56.23 4.49
CA THR A 7 9.47 -54.80 4.54
C THR A 7 8.20 -53.95 4.56
N LEU A 8 7.90 -53.35 5.71
CA LEU A 8 6.81 -52.41 5.86
C LEU A 8 7.24 -51.06 5.25
N ALA A 9 6.71 -50.74 4.08
CA ALA A 9 6.90 -49.38 3.48
C ALA A 9 5.99 -48.38 4.19
N ILE A 10 6.55 -47.56 5.06
CA ILE A 10 5.87 -46.46 5.66
C ILE A 10 5.76 -45.31 4.63
N CYS A 11 4.60 -45.20 4.00
CA CYS A 11 4.27 -44.15 3.08
C CYS A 11 3.97 -42.87 3.93
N CYS A 12 4.95 -42.01 4.14
CA CYS A 12 4.74 -40.71 4.74
C CYS A 12 3.92 -39.83 3.78
N LEU A 13 2.62 -39.78 3.98
CA LEU A 13 1.74 -38.81 3.33
C LEU A 13 2.09 -37.43 3.88
N TRP A 14 2.87 -36.67 3.12
CA TRP A 14 3.03 -35.25 3.34
C TRP A 14 1.71 -34.59 2.99
N VAL A 15 0.92 -34.28 4.00
CA VAL A 15 -0.24 -33.39 3.83
C VAL A 15 0.32 -32.00 3.61
N TYR A 16 0.42 -31.59 2.35
CA TYR A 16 0.63 -30.19 2.01
C TYR A 16 -0.64 -29.45 2.43
N SER A 17 -0.60 -28.82 3.60
CA SER A 17 -1.58 -27.81 3.98
C SER A 17 -1.36 -26.65 3.00
N SER A 18 -2.20 -26.55 1.99
CA SER A 18 -2.27 -25.36 1.15
C SER A 18 -2.75 -24.23 2.06
N ALA A 19 -1.84 -23.46 2.62
CA ALA A 19 -2.22 -22.19 3.24
C ALA A 19 -2.92 -21.38 2.16
N SER A 20 -4.22 -21.15 2.31
CA SER A 20 -4.97 -20.28 1.41
C SER A 20 -4.49 -18.86 1.67
N ALA A 21 -3.83 -18.27 0.70
CA ALA A 21 -3.51 -16.86 0.75
C ALA A 21 -4.82 -16.08 0.89
N GLY A 22 -4.95 -15.34 1.96
CA GLY A 22 -6.07 -14.42 2.13
C GLY A 22 -5.84 -13.15 1.33
N THR A 23 -6.91 -12.38 1.15
CA THR A 23 -6.87 -11.14 0.39
C THR A 23 -7.49 -10.01 1.21
N PHE A 24 -6.81 -8.87 1.22
CA PHE A 24 -7.34 -7.59 1.68
C PHE A 24 -7.36 -6.64 0.49
N VAL A 25 -8.46 -5.92 0.32
CA VAL A 25 -8.62 -4.87 -0.69
C VAL A 25 -9.23 -3.64 -0.02
N ASP A 26 -8.66 -2.47 -0.30
CA ASP A 26 -9.24 -1.18 0.03
C ASP A 26 -9.18 -0.31 -1.22
N ASP A 27 -10.33 -0.01 -1.80
CA ASP A 27 -10.52 0.84 -2.98
C ASP A 27 -11.04 2.23 -2.59
N PHE A 28 -11.29 2.45 -1.28
CA PHE A 28 -11.73 3.72 -0.71
C PHE A 28 -13.05 4.27 -1.25
N GLU A 29 -13.78 3.52 -2.09
CA GLU A 29 -15.05 3.93 -2.70
C GLU A 29 -16.18 4.08 -1.67
N ASP A 30 -16.06 3.40 -0.53
CA ASP A 30 -16.99 3.55 0.61
C ASP A 30 -16.81 4.89 1.37
N GLY A 31 -15.84 5.70 0.99
CA GLY A 31 -15.55 7.01 1.58
C GLY A 31 -14.80 6.97 2.91
N VAL A 32 -14.30 5.81 3.31
CA VAL A 32 -13.55 5.63 4.56
C VAL A 32 -12.24 4.89 4.32
N ALA A 33 -11.25 5.10 5.18
CA ALA A 33 -9.97 4.39 5.19
C ALA A 33 -9.91 3.54 6.47
N ASN A 34 -10.65 2.45 6.47
CA ASN A 34 -10.76 1.55 7.62
C ASN A 34 -9.41 0.89 7.94
N GLY A 35 -9.01 0.99 9.22
CA GLY A 35 -7.74 0.43 9.69
C GLY A 35 -6.51 1.26 9.34
N TRP A 36 -6.65 2.37 8.62
CA TRP A 36 -5.52 3.25 8.32
C TRP A 36 -5.27 4.25 9.45
N ARG A 37 -4.12 4.15 10.08
CA ARG A 37 -3.64 5.10 11.09
C ARG A 37 -2.70 6.11 10.47
N ARG A 38 -3.11 7.37 10.49
CA ARG A 38 -2.32 8.52 10.02
C ARG A 38 -1.22 8.82 11.03
N VAL A 39 0.01 8.46 10.71
CA VAL A 39 1.18 8.74 11.56
C VAL A 39 1.65 10.17 11.36
N SER A 40 1.66 10.62 10.11
CA SER A 40 2.02 11.99 9.73
C SER A 40 1.38 12.36 8.39
N GLY A 41 1.29 13.65 8.10
CA GLY A 41 0.66 14.17 6.89
C GLY A 41 -0.85 14.41 7.01
N ASP A 42 -1.39 15.13 6.05
CA ASP A 42 -2.82 15.44 5.95
C ASP A 42 -3.47 14.44 4.97
N TRP A 43 -4.07 13.40 5.54
CA TRP A 43 -4.71 12.32 4.81
C TRP A 43 -6.23 12.43 4.90
N ARG A 44 -6.91 12.18 3.78
CA ARG A 44 -8.37 12.13 3.73
C ARG A 44 -8.83 11.17 2.64
N VAL A 45 -10.01 10.61 2.78
CA VAL A 45 -10.71 9.97 1.67
C VAL A 45 -11.52 11.04 0.95
N ALA A 46 -11.33 11.15 -0.34
CA ALA A 46 -12.05 12.08 -1.20
C ALA A 46 -12.12 11.51 -2.62
N ASP A 47 -13.30 11.59 -3.23
CA ASP A 47 -13.55 11.15 -4.60
C ASP A 47 -13.11 9.70 -4.86
N GLY A 48 -13.40 8.79 -3.91
CA GLY A 48 -13.03 7.37 -4.00
C GLY A 48 -11.52 7.11 -3.86
N ASN A 49 -10.76 8.04 -3.29
CA ASN A 49 -9.30 7.90 -3.16
C ASN A 49 -8.83 8.20 -1.74
N TYR A 50 -7.84 7.47 -1.26
CA TYR A 50 -7.10 7.85 -0.07
C TYR A 50 -6.00 8.84 -0.44
N THR A 51 -6.28 10.12 -0.19
CA THR A 51 -5.49 11.23 -0.69
C THR A 51 -4.59 11.79 0.40
N LEU A 52 -3.31 11.90 0.09
CA LEU A 52 -2.38 12.76 0.80
C LEU A 52 -2.53 14.18 0.25
N ALA A 53 -3.28 15.01 0.99
CA ALA A 53 -3.74 16.31 0.48
C ALA A 53 -2.71 17.42 0.60
N LYS A 54 -1.88 17.39 1.65
CA LYS A 54 -0.86 18.39 1.90
C LYS A 54 0.45 17.75 2.33
N LEU A 55 1.52 18.27 1.80
CA LEU A 55 2.85 17.78 2.04
C LEU A 55 3.65 18.61 3.01
N VAL A 56 4.48 17.88 3.70
CA VAL A 56 5.50 18.44 4.55
C VAL A 56 6.70 18.80 3.69
N ALA A 57 7.23 19.99 3.87
CA ALA A 57 8.40 20.51 3.13
C ALA A 57 9.72 19.78 3.47
N ASP A 58 9.71 18.79 4.36
CA ASP A 58 10.91 18.03 4.73
C ASP A 58 11.18 16.95 3.69
N VAL A 59 12.17 17.21 2.85
CA VAL A 59 12.58 16.34 1.74
C VAL A 59 13.10 14.98 2.23
N ASP A 60 13.58 14.93 3.47
CA ASP A 60 14.27 13.77 4.01
C ASP A 60 13.35 12.86 4.83
N LYS A 61 12.21 13.39 5.29
CA LYS A 61 11.26 12.63 6.12
C LYS A 61 9.98 12.31 5.37
N PRO A 62 9.69 11.04 5.13
CA PRO A 62 8.42 10.67 4.52
C PRO A 62 7.26 10.91 5.49
N VAL A 63 6.12 11.32 4.93
CA VAL A 63 4.84 11.23 5.63
C VAL A 63 4.29 9.83 5.46
N ILE A 64 3.64 9.29 6.48
CA ILE A 64 3.26 7.88 6.54
C ILE A 64 1.84 7.74 7.09
N SER A 65 1.06 6.89 6.44
CA SER A 65 -0.12 6.23 6.98
C SER A 65 0.11 4.72 7.01
N VAL A 66 -0.19 4.08 8.13
CA VAL A 66 0.06 2.65 8.36
C VAL A 66 -1.26 1.90 8.46
N LEU A 67 -1.37 0.78 7.78
CA LEU A 67 -2.48 -0.14 7.93
C LEU A 67 -2.32 -0.91 9.25
N ASP A 68 -3.11 -0.54 10.26
CA ASP A 68 -3.14 -1.15 11.59
C ASP A 68 -3.99 -2.43 11.55
N SER A 69 -3.51 -3.42 10.82
CA SER A 69 -4.14 -4.74 10.71
C SER A 69 -3.77 -5.64 11.88
N PRO A 70 -4.62 -6.60 12.25
CA PRO A 70 -4.28 -7.64 13.22
C PRO A 70 -3.22 -8.62 12.68
N TRP A 71 -3.05 -8.69 11.37
CA TRP A 71 -2.08 -9.52 10.68
C TRP A 71 -0.83 -8.73 10.26
N LYS A 72 0.24 -9.45 10.00
CA LYS A 72 1.51 -8.92 9.48
C LYS A 72 1.93 -9.72 8.27
N VAL A 73 2.43 -9.02 7.25
CA VAL A 73 2.87 -9.66 6.01
C VAL A 73 4.34 -10.06 6.11
N ALA A 74 4.62 -11.33 5.84
CA ALA A 74 5.96 -11.86 5.61
C ALA A 74 6.20 -11.99 4.11
N ASP A 75 5.60 -12.99 3.49
CA ASP A 75 5.60 -13.23 2.05
C ASP A 75 4.22 -12.93 1.46
N GLY A 76 4.16 -12.66 0.17
CA GLY A 76 2.90 -12.33 -0.50
C GLY A 76 3.06 -11.28 -1.59
N ILE A 77 1.94 -10.71 -1.98
CA ILE A 77 1.85 -9.73 -3.05
C ILE A 77 1.17 -8.46 -2.52
N ILE A 78 1.77 -7.32 -2.79
CA ILE A 78 1.20 -6.00 -2.51
C ILE A 78 1.04 -5.30 -3.85
N THR A 79 -0.17 -4.91 -4.17
CA THR A 79 -0.48 -4.11 -5.36
C THR A 79 -1.06 -2.78 -4.93
N VAL A 80 -0.52 -1.68 -5.42
CA VAL A 80 -0.99 -0.32 -5.13
C VAL A 80 -1.15 0.42 -6.43
N THR A 81 -2.32 1.02 -6.62
CA THR A 81 -2.60 1.93 -7.72
C THR A 81 -2.72 3.34 -7.18
N PHE A 82 -2.02 4.27 -7.80
CA PHE A 82 -2.05 5.68 -7.43
C PHE A 82 -1.96 6.59 -8.64
N SER A 83 -2.44 7.81 -8.50
CA SER A 83 -2.35 8.87 -9.49
C SER A 83 -1.94 10.20 -8.85
N PHE A 84 -1.73 11.20 -9.69
CA PHE A 84 -1.27 12.51 -9.28
C PHE A 84 -2.28 13.58 -9.69
N ASP A 85 -2.37 14.63 -8.88
CA ASP A 85 -3.14 15.82 -9.22
C ASP A 85 -2.64 16.44 -10.54
N LYS A 86 -3.55 17.17 -11.21
CA LYS A 86 -3.26 17.89 -12.47
C LYS A 86 -2.10 18.88 -12.37
N ALA A 87 -1.88 19.41 -11.18
CA ALA A 87 -0.82 20.36 -10.90
C ALA A 87 0.53 19.70 -10.57
N ALA A 88 0.60 18.36 -10.57
CA ALA A 88 1.83 17.65 -10.28
C ALA A 88 2.95 18.04 -11.25
N LYS A 89 4.11 18.36 -10.67
CA LYS A 89 5.31 18.76 -11.43
C LYS A 89 6.33 17.64 -11.56
N GLY A 90 5.97 16.44 -11.07
CA GLY A 90 6.80 15.25 -11.10
C GLY A 90 7.82 15.14 -9.97
N SER A 91 7.86 16.08 -9.05
CA SER A 91 8.70 15.98 -7.85
C SER A 91 8.10 15.07 -6.78
N GLU A 92 6.85 14.72 -6.95
CA GLU A 92 6.07 13.88 -6.06
C GLU A 92 6.67 12.47 -6.01
N ARG A 93 6.86 11.95 -4.79
CA ARG A 93 7.48 10.64 -4.55
C ARG A 93 6.59 9.78 -3.66
N PRO A 94 5.56 9.12 -4.23
CA PRO A 94 4.78 8.14 -3.47
C PRO A 94 5.66 7.00 -3.00
N ILE A 95 5.34 6.50 -1.80
CA ILE A 95 6.09 5.44 -1.14
C ILE A 95 5.13 4.34 -0.69
N ILE A 96 5.51 3.10 -0.95
CA ILE A 96 4.87 1.90 -0.42
C ILE A 96 5.81 1.30 0.61
N PHE A 97 5.36 1.24 1.87
CA PHE A 97 6.11 0.62 2.95
C PHE A 97 5.63 -0.80 3.18
N PHE A 98 6.55 -1.69 3.52
CA PHE A 98 6.22 -3.07 3.85
C PHE A 98 7.19 -3.65 4.88
N ARG A 99 6.69 -4.68 5.59
CA ARG A 99 7.35 -5.25 6.76
C ARG A 99 7.77 -4.18 7.78
N LEU A 100 6.93 -3.12 7.91
CA LEU A 100 7.13 -2.06 8.89
C LEU A 100 7.01 -2.60 10.30
N LYS A 101 7.95 -2.25 11.14
CA LYS A 101 7.93 -2.42 12.59
C LYS A 101 7.20 -1.25 13.26
N ASP A 102 6.93 -1.39 14.55
CA ASP A 102 6.22 -0.37 15.32
C ASP A 102 7.01 0.94 15.42
N ASP A 103 8.32 0.89 15.35
CA ASP A 103 9.24 2.02 15.29
C ASP A 103 9.43 2.59 13.86
N LEU A 104 8.57 2.19 12.92
CA LEU A 104 8.58 2.60 11.51
C LEU A 104 9.84 2.22 10.73
N LYS A 105 10.59 1.21 11.19
CA LYS A 105 11.68 0.61 10.43
C LYS A 105 11.16 -0.50 9.54
N GLY A 106 11.68 -0.63 8.33
CA GLY A 106 11.21 -1.63 7.37
C GLY A 106 11.78 -1.44 5.98
N TYR A 107 11.07 -1.98 5.00
CA TYR A 107 11.38 -1.73 3.59
C TYR A 107 10.44 -0.68 3.02
N ALA A 108 10.93 0.00 1.98
CA ALA A 108 10.16 0.98 1.26
C ALA A 108 10.47 0.94 -0.23
N PHE A 109 9.43 1.02 -1.04
CA PHE A 109 9.51 1.29 -2.47
C PHE A 109 9.14 2.75 -2.70
N GLU A 110 9.97 3.49 -3.42
CA GLU A 110 9.74 4.88 -3.79
C GLU A 110 9.69 5.05 -5.29
N PHE A 111 8.68 5.75 -5.78
CA PHE A 111 8.54 6.14 -7.17
C PHE A 111 8.94 7.61 -7.35
N HIS A 112 9.77 7.90 -8.35
CA HIS A 112 10.28 9.23 -8.66
C HIS A 112 9.80 9.66 -10.04
N GLY A 113 8.75 10.43 -10.08
CA GLY A 113 8.14 10.77 -11.35
C GLY A 113 9.01 11.64 -12.26
N LYS A 114 9.57 12.72 -11.73
CA LYS A 114 10.40 13.66 -12.50
C LYS A 114 11.70 13.04 -12.98
N GLU A 115 12.36 12.33 -12.11
CA GLU A 115 13.63 11.67 -12.39
C GLU A 115 13.45 10.42 -13.27
N LYS A 116 12.22 10.03 -13.53
CA LYS A 116 11.91 8.78 -14.27
C LYS A 116 12.63 7.58 -13.65
N TRP A 117 12.52 7.44 -12.34
CA TRP A 117 13.24 6.47 -11.56
C TRP A 117 12.36 5.83 -10.50
N MET A 118 12.65 4.62 -10.13
CA MET A 118 12.06 3.94 -8.97
C MET A 118 13.16 3.36 -8.11
N THR A 119 12.93 3.27 -6.81
CA THR A 119 13.94 2.80 -5.87
C THR A 119 13.32 1.90 -4.82
N MET A 120 13.93 0.75 -4.60
CA MET A 120 13.70 -0.09 -3.42
C MET A 120 14.78 0.20 -2.39
N GLY A 121 14.38 0.35 -1.13
CA GLY A 121 15.30 0.63 -0.03
C GLY A 121 14.76 0.20 1.31
N LYS A 122 15.46 0.62 2.35
CA LYS A 122 15.08 0.49 3.76
C LYS A 122 14.73 1.85 4.33
N ILE A 123 13.85 1.86 5.31
CA ILE A 123 13.60 3.01 6.16
C ILE A 123 14.07 2.66 7.57
N GLU A 124 14.96 3.48 8.10
CA GLU A 124 15.50 3.35 9.46
C GLU A 124 15.68 4.75 10.04
N ASP A 125 15.19 4.96 11.27
CA ASP A 125 15.25 6.25 11.96
C ASP A 125 14.72 7.43 11.12
N GLY A 126 13.66 7.17 10.33
CA GLY A 126 13.05 8.14 9.43
C GLY A 126 13.85 8.43 8.15
N LYS A 127 14.96 7.75 7.91
CA LYS A 127 15.80 7.95 6.73
C LYS A 127 15.63 6.81 5.73
N PHE A 128 15.53 7.16 4.46
CA PHE A 128 15.48 6.20 3.36
C PHE A 128 16.89 5.87 2.88
N ALA A 129 17.26 4.59 2.94
CA ALA A 129 18.52 4.06 2.42
C ALA A 129 18.25 3.22 1.18
N ALA A 130 18.63 3.72 0.00
CA ALA A 130 18.45 3.02 -1.27
C ALA A 130 19.26 1.72 -1.33
N MET A 131 18.64 0.65 -1.82
CA MET A 131 19.27 -0.64 -2.10
C MET A 131 19.48 -0.84 -3.60
N ARG A 132 18.45 -0.59 -4.39
CA ARG A 132 18.47 -0.74 -5.85
C ARG A 132 17.39 0.14 -6.50
N GLY A 133 17.70 0.67 -7.68
CA GLY A 133 16.76 1.42 -8.50
C GLY A 133 16.78 1.00 -9.96
N ASP A 134 15.78 1.45 -10.70
CA ASP A 134 15.65 1.28 -12.15
C ASP A 134 14.87 2.46 -12.76
N LYS A 135 14.96 2.60 -14.08
CA LYS A 135 14.28 3.64 -14.83
C LYS A 135 12.77 3.35 -14.96
N THR A 136 11.99 4.42 -15.04
CA THR A 136 10.56 4.39 -15.36
C THR A 136 10.30 5.26 -16.59
N ASP A 137 9.06 5.19 -17.10
CA ASP A 137 8.63 6.09 -18.17
C ASP A 137 8.28 7.50 -17.64
N GLY A 138 8.34 7.68 -16.32
CA GLY A 138 8.00 8.92 -15.64
C GLY A 138 6.50 9.05 -15.35
N ILE A 139 6.13 10.17 -14.76
CA ILE A 139 4.73 10.47 -14.47
C ILE A 139 4.01 10.83 -15.78
N VAL A 140 2.90 10.16 -16.02
CA VAL A 140 1.87 10.65 -16.92
C VAL A 140 0.74 11.19 -16.04
N ILE A 141 0.63 12.51 -15.95
CA ILE A 141 -0.42 13.17 -15.19
C ILE A 141 -1.79 12.62 -15.59
N ARG A 142 -2.63 12.30 -14.58
CA ARG A 142 -3.97 11.71 -14.73
C ARG A 142 -4.01 10.28 -15.29
N LYS A 143 -2.90 9.60 -15.40
CA LYS A 143 -2.92 8.14 -15.63
C LYS A 143 -2.52 7.43 -14.35
N PRO A 144 -3.30 6.46 -13.90
CA PRO A 144 -2.93 5.62 -12.77
C PRO A 144 -1.61 4.89 -13.03
N VAL A 145 -0.85 4.76 -11.97
CA VAL A 145 0.37 3.94 -11.93
C VAL A 145 0.10 2.78 -10.99
N THR A 146 0.27 1.57 -11.49
CA THR A 146 0.14 0.36 -10.67
C THR A 146 1.52 -0.21 -10.38
N ILE A 147 1.83 -0.34 -9.10
CA ILE A 147 3.03 -1.01 -8.59
C ILE A 147 2.61 -2.30 -7.92
N ARG A 148 3.20 -3.42 -8.36
CA ARG A 148 3.06 -4.71 -7.69
C ARG A 148 4.41 -5.13 -7.12
N ILE A 149 4.43 -5.49 -5.84
CA ILE A 149 5.62 -5.96 -5.13
C ILE A 149 5.36 -7.38 -4.67
N GLU A 150 6.14 -8.32 -5.14
CA GLU A 150 6.12 -9.71 -4.67
C GLU A 150 7.22 -9.91 -3.63
N LEU A 151 6.84 -10.43 -2.48
CA LEU A 151 7.71 -10.70 -1.34
C LEU A 151 7.93 -12.21 -1.24
N GLN A 152 9.18 -12.64 -1.39
CA GLN A 152 9.59 -14.05 -1.34
C GLN A 152 10.84 -14.19 -0.46
N GLY A 153 10.66 -14.46 0.83
CA GLY A 153 11.75 -14.50 1.79
C GLY A 153 12.49 -13.14 1.85
N ASN A 154 13.73 -13.12 1.41
CA ASN A 154 14.56 -11.92 1.35
C ASN A 154 14.67 -11.31 -0.05
N VAL A 155 13.88 -11.78 -1.01
CA VAL A 155 13.85 -11.31 -2.39
C VAL A 155 12.55 -10.57 -2.66
N PHE A 156 12.66 -9.42 -3.30
CA PHE A 156 11.53 -8.57 -3.68
C PHE A 156 11.55 -8.37 -5.19
N LEU A 157 10.42 -8.65 -5.83
CA LEU A 157 10.21 -8.40 -7.26
C LEU A 157 9.25 -7.24 -7.41
N VAL A 158 9.62 -6.23 -8.20
CA VAL A 158 8.76 -5.06 -8.43
C VAL A 158 8.36 -5.01 -9.89
N PHE A 159 7.07 -4.83 -10.10
CA PHE A 159 6.46 -4.65 -11.40
C PHE A 159 5.88 -3.23 -11.49
N TYR A 160 6.14 -2.56 -12.58
CA TYR A 160 5.57 -1.27 -12.94
C TYR A 160 4.60 -1.45 -14.10
N ASN A 161 3.33 -1.17 -13.88
CA ASN A 161 2.25 -1.38 -14.86
C ASN A 161 2.31 -2.79 -15.49
N GLY A 162 2.47 -3.82 -14.64
CA GLY A 162 2.55 -5.22 -15.06
C GLY A 162 3.90 -5.68 -15.61
N VAL A 163 4.84 -4.77 -15.87
CA VAL A 163 6.18 -5.10 -16.41
C VAL A 163 7.18 -5.28 -15.26
N PRO A 164 7.91 -6.42 -15.18
CA PRO A 164 8.94 -6.61 -14.16
C PRO A 164 10.09 -5.63 -14.37
N ARG A 165 10.50 -4.94 -13.30
CA ARG A 165 11.53 -3.90 -13.34
C ARG A 165 12.67 -4.13 -12.35
N LEU A 166 12.36 -4.45 -11.10
CA LEU A 166 13.38 -4.63 -10.08
C LEU A 166 13.33 -6.04 -9.49
N ARG A 167 14.50 -6.60 -9.28
CA ARG A 167 14.70 -7.74 -8.39
C ARG A 167 15.75 -7.34 -7.36
N VAL A 168 15.35 -7.30 -6.09
CA VAL A 168 16.18 -6.84 -4.98
C VAL A 168 16.26 -7.93 -3.93
N GLY A 169 17.47 -8.23 -3.47
CA GLY A 169 17.70 -9.16 -2.36
C GLY A 169 18.27 -8.44 -1.15
N ASP A 170 17.77 -8.72 0.04
CA ASP A 170 18.40 -8.33 1.29
C ASP A 170 19.07 -9.54 1.96
N ILE A 171 20.36 -9.71 1.73
CA ILE A 171 21.13 -10.85 2.27
C ILE A 171 21.04 -10.92 3.79
N LYS A 172 20.96 -9.77 4.47
CA LYS A 172 20.84 -9.70 5.92
C LYS A 172 19.45 -10.07 6.42
N SER A 173 18.44 -10.04 5.55
CA SER A 173 17.01 -10.34 5.88
C SER A 173 16.55 -9.66 7.18
N GLN A 174 16.81 -8.38 7.29
CA GLN A 174 16.70 -7.59 8.52
C GLN A 174 15.26 -7.51 9.03
N PHE A 175 14.30 -7.36 8.10
CA PHE A 175 12.87 -7.30 8.42
C PHE A 175 12.15 -8.48 7.77
N LYS A 176 11.70 -9.44 8.57
CA LYS A 176 11.07 -10.68 8.06
C LYS A 176 9.56 -10.55 7.87
N THR A 177 8.91 -9.73 8.68
CA THR A 177 7.46 -9.52 8.68
C THR A 177 7.14 -8.14 9.26
N GLY A 178 5.98 -7.61 8.94
CA GLY A 178 5.51 -6.35 9.51
C GLY A 178 4.25 -5.83 8.82
N ARG A 179 3.90 -4.59 9.15
CA ARG A 179 2.74 -3.88 8.58
C ARG A 179 3.04 -3.32 7.20
N ILE A 180 1.98 -2.93 6.53
CA ILE A 180 2.00 -2.19 5.27
C ILE A 180 1.71 -0.72 5.57
N GLY A 181 2.27 0.17 4.76
CA GLY A 181 1.99 1.60 4.84
C GLY A 181 2.03 2.27 3.48
N LEU A 182 1.35 3.38 3.38
CA LEU A 182 1.39 4.29 2.26
C LEU A 182 2.02 5.61 2.70
N GLY A 183 2.69 6.29 1.81
CA GLY A 183 3.31 7.55 2.14
C GLY A 183 3.83 8.31 0.95
N ALA A 184 4.51 9.40 1.24
CA ALA A 184 5.22 10.15 0.24
C ALA A 184 6.31 11.03 0.87
N ARG A 185 7.21 11.48 0.03
CA ARG A 185 8.09 12.60 0.32
C ARG A 185 8.21 13.52 -0.89
N ASN A 186 8.64 14.75 -0.65
CA ASN A 186 8.84 15.77 -1.68
C ASN A 186 7.65 15.96 -2.64
N ALA A 187 6.43 15.84 -2.13
CA ALA A 187 5.25 16.03 -2.94
C ALA A 187 4.66 17.44 -2.71
N ASN A 188 4.59 18.25 -3.73
CA ASN A 188 4.04 19.60 -3.70
C ASN A 188 2.55 19.64 -4.06
N THR A 189 2.01 18.54 -4.53
CA THR A 189 0.62 18.38 -4.93
C THR A 189 0.04 17.09 -4.36
N PRO A 190 -1.28 16.97 -4.27
CA PRO A 190 -1.91 15.75 -3.78
C PRO A 190 -1.49 14.50 -4.55
N ILE A 191 -1.34 13.41 -3.81
CA ILE A 191 -1.19 12.06 -4.34
C ILE A 191 -2.45 11.29 -3.96
N HIS A 192 -3.06 10.65 -4.93
CA HIS A 192 -4.29 9.90 -4.81
C HIS A 192 -3.98 8.41 -4.87
N PHE A 193 -4.14 7.68 -3.76
CA PHE A 193 -4.08 6.23 -3.74
C PHE A 193 -5.49 5.72 -4.03
N GLU A 194 -5.64 5.04 -5.18
CA GLU A 194 -6.93 4.59 -5.71
C GLU A 194 -7.30 3.21 -5.17
N GLU A 195 -6.32 2.31 -5.07
CA GLU A 195 -6.51 0.96 -4.57
C GLU A 195 -5.24 0.44 -3.90
N ILE A 196 -5.42 -0.35 -2.86
CA ILE A 196 -4.41 -1.26 -2.35
C ILE A 196 -5.00 -2.67 -2.24
N LYS A 197 -4.27 -3.65 -2.78
CA LYS A 197 -4.57 -5.07 -2.64
C LYS A 197 -3.39 -5.78 -2.01
N ILE A 198 -3.65 -6.63 -1.01
CA ILE A 198 -2.64 -7.43 -0.31
C ILE A 198 -3.09 -8.88 -0.35
N GLU A 199 -2.24 -9.76 -0.86
CA GLU A 199 -2.48 -11.20 -0.96
C GLU A 199 -1.36 -11.94 -0.22
N ALA A 200 -1.66 -12.49 0.95
CA ALA A 200 -0.67 -13.19 1.77
C ALA A 200 -1.32 -14.15 2.76
N ASP A 201 -0.54 -15.04 3.33
CA ASP A 201 -1.02 -15.97 4.34
C ASP A 201 -1.53 -15.22 5.58
N GLY A 202 -2.71 -15.62 6.06
CA GLY A 202 -3.34 -15.06 7.25
C GLY A 202 -3.92 -13.64 7.09
N VAL A 203 -3.84 -13.05 5.90
CA VAL A 203 -4.49 -11.79 5.58
C VAL A 203 -6.00 -12.00 5.47
N THR A 204 -6.77 -11.09 6.05
CA THR A 204 -8.23 -11.08 5.98
C THR A 204 -8.73 -9.68 5.73
N GLN A 205 -9.88 -9.57 5.07
CA GLN A 205 -10.60 -8.31 4.96
C GLN A 205 -11.02 -7.86 6.37
N PHE A 206 -11.00 -6.56 6.64
CA PHE A 206 -11.63 -6.06 7.86
C PHE A 206 -13.12 -6.27 7.78
N ALA A 207 -13.73 -6.64 8.91
CA ALA A 207 -15.17 -6.55 9.00
C ALA A 207 -15.58 -5.10 8.69
N PRO A 208 -16.58 -4.89 7.84
CA PRO A 208 -17.09 -3.55 7.62
C PRO A 208 -17.41 -2.94 8.99
N ASP A 209 -16.92 -1.73 9.23
CA ASP A 209 -17.23 -1.03 10.46
C ASP A 209 -18.75 -0.80 10.49
N LEU A 210 -19.45 -1.67 11.23
CA LEU A 210 -20.90 -1.61 11.39
C LEU A 210 -21.34 -0.40 12.24
N ARG A 211 -20.45 0.55 12.49
CA ARG A 211 -20.93 1.84 12.97
C ARG A 211 -21.95 2.36 11.96
N PRO A 212 -23.18 2.71 12.42
CA PRO A 212 -24.17 3.28 11.51
C PRO A 212 -23.47 4.42 10.79
N VAL A 213 -23.42 4.34 9.48
CA VAL A 213 -23.04 5.48 8.65
C VAL A 213 -23.96 6.59 9.13
N GLN A 214 -23.41 7.51 9.91
CA GLN A 214 -24.17 8.73 10.17
C GLN A 214 -24.41 9.29 8.77
N PRO A 215 -25.66 9.41 8.33
CA PRO A 215 -25.93 10.01 7.04
C PRO A 215 -25.28 11.38 7.14
N GLN A 216 -24.12 11.50 6.48
CA GLN A 216 -23.54 12.82 6.30
C GLN A 216 -24.67 13.61 5.69
N ASN A 217 -25.04 14.73 6.31
CA ASN A 217 -26.18 15.59 5.98
C ASN A 217 -26.13 16.18 4.56
N ARG A 218 -25.55 15.46 3.60
CA ARG A 218 -25.47 15.89 2.19
C ARG A 218 -26.85 16.16 1.59
N LEU A 219 -27.85 15.36 1.95
CA LEU A 219 -29.22 15.63 1.50
C LEU A 219 -29.79 16.85 2.20
N ALA A 220 -29.60 16.99 3.51
CA ALA A 220 -30.09 18.16 4.25
C ALA A 220 -29.40 19.44 3.79
N ASP A 221 -28.08 19.41 3.57
CA ASP A 221 -27.31 20.55 3.08
C ASP A 221 -27.66 20.89 1.61
N THR A 222 -27.89 19.88 0.78
CA THR A 222 -28.35 20.10 -0.60
C THR A 222 -29.74 20.68 -0.64
N TRP A 223 -30.66 20.19 0.20
CA TRP A 223 -32.01 20.76 0.31
C TRP A 223 -32.03 22.15 0.92
N ALA A 224 -31.15 22.44 1.88
CA ALA A 224 -30.99 23.77 2.44
C ALA A 224 -30.48 24.79 1.38
N ARG A 225 -29.49 24.41 0.58
CA ARG A 225 -29.01 25.24 -0.54
C ARG A 225 -30.09 25.48 -1.60
N LEU A 226 -30.78 24.42 -2.02
CA LEU A 226 -31.85 24.54 -3.03
C LEU A 226 -33.01 25.41 -2.55
N LYS A 227 -33.29 25.47 -1.24
CA LYS A 227 -34.26 26.39 -0.69
C LYS A 227 -33.75 27.84 -0.71
N GLN A 228 -32.50 28.05 -0.34
CA GLN A 228 -31.90 29.38 -0.31
C GLN A 228 -31.83 30.01 -1.70
N ASP A 229 -31.42 29.22 -2.71
CA ASP A 229 -31.38 29.68 -4.11
C ASP A 229 -32.76 30.00 -4.69
N ARG A 230 -33.84 29.46 -4.10
CA ARG A 230 -35.21 29.79 -4.50
C ARG A 230 -35.71 31.08 -3.85
N ASP A 231 -35.40 31.29 -2.59
CA ASP A 231 -35.82 32.47 -1.85
C ASP A 231 -35.10 33.76 -2.29
N ASP A 232 -33.89 33.60 -2.88
CA ASP A 232 -33.09 34.71 -3.44
C ASP A 232 -33.51 35.06 -4.91
N SER A 233 -34.45 34.32 -5.50
CA SER A 233 -34.92 34.51 -6.89
C SER A 233 -36.34 35.05 -7.03
N GLU A 234 -37.00 35.38 -5.94
CA GLU A 234 -38.27 36.14 -5.87
C GLU A 234 -38.04 37.56 -5.36
#